data_2b70cddbaba70d5312516f58b1eb4e09
#
_entry.id   2b70cddbaba70d5312516f58b1eb4e09
#
_cell.length_a   1.000
_cell.length_b   1.000
_cell.length_c   1.000
_cell.angle_alpha   90.00
_cell.angle_beta   90.00
_cell.angle_gamma   90.00
#
_symmetry.space_group_name_H-M   'P 1'
#
loop_
_entity.id
_entity.type
_entity.pdbx_description
1 polymer ?
#
loop_
_entity_poly.entity_id
_entity_poly.type
_entity_poly.pdbx_seq_one_letter_code
_entity_poly.pdbx_strand_id
1 'polypeptide(L)'
;MQRTLALVGLFSVAIVVTALYHAQRVHAAPSQGHGRGCSVASLKGTYAWSRTGVNKSMGGPVAETGLDVFNGDGKRGITRSTGISYPESYDWTDVPWPNGSYTVDRDCTGSLFNAAGTKIENIIVLDGGKRFSVISFEPDKVVTGEGIRLEEEKD
;
A
#
# COMPACT_ATOMS: atom_id res chain seq x y z
N MET A 1 43.02 -48.81 26.36
CA MET A 1 41.76 -48.61 25.67
C MET A 1 40.81 -47.84 26.58
N GLN A 2 40.88 -46.52 26.64
CA GLN A 2 39.90 -45.65 27.40
C GLN A 2 40.29 -44.18 27.18
N ARG A 3 39.90 -43.58 26.06
CA ARG A 3 39.97 -42.13 25.83
C ARG A 3 39.13 -41.74 24.60
N THR A 4 37.79 -41.97 24.59
CA THR A 4 36.99 -41.52 23.47
C THR A 4 35.52 -41.19 23.86
N LEU A 5 35.23 -40.74 25.08
CA LEU A 5 33.86 -40.47 25.53
C LEU A 5 33.60 -39.04 26.08
N ALA A 6 34.54 -38.09 25.89
CA ALA A 6 34.41 -36.76 26.48
C ALA A 6 34.12 -35.63 25.48
N LEU A 7 33.90 -35.89 24.19
CA LEU A 7 33.74 -34.83 23.16
C LEU A 7 32.33 -34.69 22.58
N VAL A 8 31.38 -35.54 22.95
CA VAL A 8 30.01 -35.49 22.40
C VAL A 8 29.07 -34.60 23.22
N GLY A 9 29.43 -34.27 24.46
CA GLY A 9 28.54 -33.49 25.36
C GLY A 9 28.52 -31.97 25.16
N LEU A 10 29.52 -31.41 24.47
CA LEU A 10 29.66 -29.94 24.37
C LEU A 10 28.97 -29.32 23.15
N PHE A 11 28.60 -30.10 22.16
CA PHE A 11 27.92 -29.57 20.95
C PHE A 11 26.39 -29.41 21.10
N SER A 12 25.78 -30.14 22.04
CA SER A 12 24.30 -30.10 22.17
C SER A 12 23.78 -28.89 22.94
N VAL A 13 24.59 -28.21 23.73
CA VAL A 13 24.16 -27.03 24.51
C VAL A 13 24.20 -25.74 23.69
N ALA A 14 25.07 -25.66 22.69
CA ALA A 14 25.20 -24.45 21.87
C ALA A 14 24.03 -24.24 20.89
N ILE A 15 23.38 -25.31 20.44
CA ILE A 15 22.26 -25.24 19.47
C ILE A 15 20.95 -24.76 20.13
N VAL A 16 20.75 -25.09 21.40
CA VAL A 16 19.51 -24.70 22.12
C VAL A 16 19.52 -23.21 22.47
N VAL A 17 20.67 -22.63 22.75
CA VAL A 17 20.80 -21.21 23.12
C VAL A 17 20.58 -20.29 21.92
N THR A 18 21.01 -20.69 20.73
CA THR A 18 20.79 -19.90 19.50
C THR A 18 19.33 -19.90 19.03
N ALA A 19 18.58 -20.97 19.24
CA ALA A 19 17.16 -21.04 18.89
C ALA A 19 16.28 -20.14 19.79
N LEU A 20 16.64 -19.96 21.04
CA LEU A 20 15.91 -19.08 21.97
C LEU A 20 16.18 -17.58 21.73
N TYR A 21 17.32 -17.22 21.13
CA TYR A 21 17.66 -15.83 20.83
C TYR A 21 16.92 -15.27 19.61
N HIS A 22 16.44 -16.13 18.70
CA HIS A 22 15.71 -15.70 17.49
C HIS A 22 14.19 -15.60 17.71
N ALA A 23 13.65 -16.17 18.78
CA ALA A 23 12.21 -16.14 19.07
C ALA A 23 11.73 -14.85 19.74
N GLN A 24 12.61 -13.92 20.12
CA GLN A 24 12.24 -12.75 20.91
C GLN A 24 12.17 -11.42 20.15
N ARG A 25 12.23 -11.41 18.81
CA ARG A 25 12.18 -10.14 18.05
C ARG A 25 11.02 -10.02 17.07
N VAL A 26 9.89 -10.62 17.36
CA VAL A 26 8.65 -10.14 16.78
C VAL A 26 7.92 -9.34 17.86
N HIS A 27 8.53 -8.26 18.31
CA HIS A 27 7.77 -7.20 18.93
C HIS A 27 6.98 -6.54 17.79
N ALA A 28 5.69 -6.82 17.72
CA ALA A 28 4.76 -5.95 17.05
C ALA A 28 5.10 -4.53 17.53
N ALA A 29 5.47 -3.65 16.61
CA ALA A 29 5.67 -2.24 16.93
C ALA A 29 4.42 -1.80 17.70
N PRO A 30 4.56 -1.09 18.83
CA PRO A 30 3.42 -0.60 19.57
C PRO A 30 2.56 0.19 18.58
N SER A 31 1.33 -0.22 18.39
CA SER A 31 0.34 0.54 17.65
C SER A 31 0.28 1.90 18.35
N GLN A 32 0.91 2.91 17.74
CA GLN A 32 0.84 4.28 18.24
C GLN A 32 -0.64 4.63 18.30
N GLY A 33 -1.14 4.83 19.51
CA GLY A 33 -2.54 5.05 19.81
C GLY A 33 -3.12 6.16 18.96
N HIS A 34 -3.81 5.80 17.92
CA HIS A 34 -4.65 6.70 17.15
C HIS A 34 -5.98 6.77 17.88
N GLY A 35 -6.10 7.71 18.81
CA GLY A 35 -7.32 7.96 19.58
C GLY A 35 -8.51 8.46 18.74
N ARG A 36 -8.40 8.48 17.43
CA ARG A 36 -9.50 8.72 16.49
C ARG A 36 -9.31 7.76 15.31
N GLY A 37 -10.28 6.90 15.08
CA GLY A 37 -10.34 6.05 13.90
C GLY A 37 -10.31 6.87 12.61
N CYS A 38 -9.94 6.25 11.50
CA CYS A 38 -9.96 6.89 10.19
C CYS A 38 -11.40 7.21 9.71
N SER A 39 -11.49 8.07 8.72
CA SER A 39 -12.71 8.43 8.01
C SER A 39 -12.34 8.93 6.61
N VAL A 40 -13.32 9.19 5.75
CA VAL A 40 -13.07 9.80 4.44
C VAL A 40 -12.28 11.12 4.54
N ALA A 41 -12.45 11.88 5.62
CA ALA A 41 -11.69 13.11 5.87
C ALA A 41 -10.19 12.87 6.15
N SER A 42 -9.77 11.63 6.40
CA SER A 42 -8.37 11.27 6.58
C SER A 42 -7.57 11.38 5.27
N LEU A 43 -8.24 11.23 4.12
CA LEU A 43 -7.64 11.48 2.81
C LEU A 43 -8.14 12.81 2.26
N LYS A 44 -7.28 13.83 2.30
CA LYS A 44 -7.56 15.15 1.77
C LYS A 44 -6.29 15.78 1.21
N GLY A 45 -6.37 16.35 -0.01
CA GLY A 45 -5.27 17.00 -0.72
C GLY A 45 -4.84 16.23 -1.95
N THR A 46 -3.72 16.64 -2.52
CA THR A 46 -3.10 16.03 -3.70
C THR A 46 -2.09 14.98 -3.27
N TYR A 47 -2.13 13.83 -3.91
CA TYR A 47 -1.21 12.71 -3.67
C TYR A 47 -0.48 12.36 -4.96
N ALA A 48 0.83 12.29 -4.89
CA ALA A 48 1.62 11.61 -5.90
C ALA A 48 1.56 10.11 -5.61
N TRP A 49 1.25 9.31 -6.64
CA TRP A 49 1.16 7.86 -6.49
C TRP A 49 2.00 7.14 -7.54
N SER A 50 2.39 5.92 -7.22
CA SER A 50 2.95 4.97 -8.17
C SER A 50 2.39 3.59 -7.92
N ARG A 51 2.25 2.79 -8.98
CA ARG A 51 1.81 1.40 -8.87
C ARG A 51 2.44 0.52 -9.94
N THR A 52 2.62 -0.75 -9.61
CA THR A 52 3.19 -1.75 -10.50
C THR A 52 2.46 -3.08 -10.35
N GLY A 53 2.54 -3.92 -11.37
CA GLY A 53 1.94 -5.25 -11.30
C GLY A 53 1.71 -5.87 -12.65
N VAL A 54 0.65 -6.67 -12.74
CA VAL A 54 0.23 -7.34 -13.97
C VAL A 54 -1.25 -7.10 -14.20
N ASN A 55 -1.61 -6.72 -15.41
CA ASN A 55 -2.98 -6.62 -15.88
C ASN A 55 -3.16 -7.61 -17.05
N LYS A 56 -3.76 -8.76 -16.79
CA LYS A 56 -3.96 -9.82 -17.79
C LYS A 56 -4.90 -9.38 -18.92
N SER A 57 -5.93 -8.58 -18.61
CA SER A 57 -6.88 -8.09 -19.61
C SER A 57 -6.24 -7.13 -20.62
N MET A 58 -5.14 -6.48 -20.25
CA MET A 58 -4.33 -5.61 -21.13
C MET A 58 -3.06 -6.30 -21.65
N GLY A 59 -2.86 -7.57 -21.34
CA GLY A 59 -1.81 -8.39 -21.92
C GLY A 59 -0.48 -8.44 -21.17
N GLY A 60 -0.34 -7.80 -19.98
CA GLY A 60 0.94 -7.92 -19.29
C GLY A 60 1.26 -6.96 -18.15
N PRO A 61 2.55 -6.64 -17.99
CA PRO A 61 3.03 -5.80 -16.92
C PRO A 61 2.49 -4.35 -16.99
N VAL A 62 2.32 -3.76 -15.83
CA VAL A 62 1.87 -2.38 -15.62
C VAL A 62 2.87 -1.67 -14.73
N ALA A 63 3.25 -0.46 -15.11
CA ALA A 63 4.00 0.49 -14.28
C ALA A 63 3.46 1.89 -14.55
N GLU A 64 2.90 2.52 -13.53
CA GLU A 64 2.18 3.78 -13.64
C GLU A 64 2.52 4.72 -12.50
N THR A 65 2.44 6.02 -12.77
CA THR A 65 2.51 7.06 -11.75
C THR A 65 1.57 8.20 -12.10
N GLY A 66 1.18 8.99 -11.11
CA GLY A 66 0.28 10.10 -11.37
C GLY A 66 -0.03 10.94 -10.13
N LEU A 67 -1.01 11.81 -10.30
CA LEU A 67 -1.56 12.65 -9.24
C LEU A 67 -3.03 12.32 -9.06
N ASP A 68 -3.41 12.11 -7.81
CA ASP A 68 -4.79 11.89 -7.38
C ASP A 68 -5.18 12.96 -6.35
N VAL A 69 -6.34 13.55 -6.50
CA VAL A 69 -6.87 14.54 -5.57
C VAL A 69 -8.01 13.90 -4.78
N PHE A 70 -7.92 13.95 -3.46
CA PHE A 70 -8.97 13.55 -2.53
C PHE A 70 -9.52 14.80 -1.86
N ASN A 71 -10.83 14.96 -1.83
CA ASN A 71 -11.45 16.18 -1.28
C ASN A 71 -11.82 16.08 0.21
N GLY A 72 -11.72 14.89 0.81
CA GLY A 72 -12.06 14.65 2.22
C GLY A 72 -13.55 14.36 2.47
N ASP A 73 -14.39 14.30 1.45
CA ASP A 73 -15.84 14.00 1.54
C ASP A 73 -16.25 12.73 0.75
N GLY A 74 -15.28 11.98 0.22
CA GLY A 74 -15.53 10.74 -0.53
C GLY A 74 -15.43 10.89 -2.04
N LYS A 75 -15.10 12.08 -2.58
CA LYS A 75 -14.83 12.29 -4.01
C LYS A 75 -13.33 12.33 -4.28
N ARG A 76 -12.92 11.73 -5.36
CA ARG A 76 -11.53 11.70 -5.82
C ARG A 76 -11.43 11.83 -7.33
N GLY A 77 -10.24 12.13 -7.80
CA GLY A 77 -9.96 12.09 -9.22
C GLY A 77 -8.47 12.09 -9.53
N ILE A 78 -8.11 11.25 -10.48
CA ILE A 78 -6.81 11.28 -11.12
C ILE A 78 -6.77 12.54 -11.99
N THR A 79 -5.87 13.46 -11.70
CA THR A 79 -5.69 14.70 -12.48
C THR A 79 -4.58 14.55 -13.51
N ARG A 80 -3.65 13.65 -13.26
CA ARG A 80 -2.58 13.30 -14.19
C ARG A 80 -2.15 11.86 -13.97
N SER A 81 -1.90 11.12 -15.04
CA SER A 81 -1.37 9.76 -15.00
C SER A 81 -0.53 9.48 -16.24
N THR A 82 0.61 8.86 -16.06
CA THR A 82 1.47 8.37 -17.13
C THR A 82 1.97 6.97 -16.79
N GLY A 83 2.19 6.13 -17.80
CA GLY A 83 2.65 4.78 -17.53
C GLY A 83 2.72 3.89 -18.76
N ILE A 84 3.04 2.64 -18.49
CA ILE A 84 3.02 1.54 -19.44
C ILE A 84 2.03 0.51 -18.92
N SER A 85 1.06 0.18 -19.77
CA SER A 85 0.24 -1.00 -19.63
C SER A 85 0.45 -1.80 -20.91
N TYR A 86 1.38 -2.77 -20.85
CA TYR A 86 1.89 -3.48 -22.01
C TYR A 86 0.78 -3.96 -22.96
N PRO A 87 0.92 -3.77 -24.31
CA PRO A 87 2.11 -3.24 -25.00
C PRO A 87 2.14 -1.70 -25.14
N GLU A 88 1.17 -0.98 -24.60
CA GLU A 88 0.98 0.44 -24.86
C GLU A 88 1.51 1.33 -23.72
N SER A 89 2.01 2.49 -24.08
CA SER A 89 2.26 3.59 -23.15
C SER A 89 1.15 4.64 -23.26
N TYR A 90 0.90 5.36 -22.19
CA TYR A 90 -0.12 6.41 -22.17
C TYR A 90 0.32 7.58 -21.29
N ASP A 91 -0.24 8.74 -21.59
CA ASP A 91 -0.12 9.94 -20.77
C ASP A 91 -1.49 10.63 -20.75
N TRP A 92 -2.11 10.69 -19.57
CA TRP A 92 -3.40 11.35 -19.35
C TRP A 92 -3.18 12.64 -18.60
N THR A 93 -3.60 13.73 -19.21
CA THR A 93 -3.61 15.06 -18.61
C THR A 93 -5.05 15.60 -18.65
N ASP A 94 -5.37 16.51 -17.75
CA ASP A 94 -6.65 17.24 -17.74
C ASP A 94 -7.88 16.34 -17.68
N VAL A 95 -7.80 15.23 -16.93
CA VAL A 95 -8.95 14.34 -16.72
C VAL A 95 -10.04 15.09 -15.93
N PRO A 96 -11.31 15.09 -16.40
CA PRO A 96 -12.39 15.80 -15.73
C PRO A 96 -12.56 15.40 -14.26
N TRP A 97 -12.71 16.36 -13.39
CA TRP A 97 -12.93 16.18 -11.96
C TRP A 97 -14.43 16.26 -11.60
N PRO A 98 -14.95 15.45 -10.67
CA PRO A 98 -14.36 14.23 -10.11
C PRO A 98 -14.48 13.06 -11.09
N ASN A 99 -13.50 12.15 -11.11
CA ASN A 99 -13.57 10.95 -11.93
C ASN A 99 -13.61 9.65 -11.11
N GLY A 100 -14.01 9.74 -9.85
CA GLY A 100 -14.21 8.62 -8.96
C GLY A 100 -14.65 9.04 -7.56
N SER A 101 -14.83 8.02 -6.73
CA SER A 101 -15.14 8.18 -5.31
C SER A 101 -14.30 7.24 -4.45
N TYR A 102 -14.37 7.41 -3.13
CA TYR A 102 -13.67 6.55 -2.18
C TYR A 102 -14.42 6.44 -0.86
N THR A 103 -14.12 5.37 -0.13
CA THR A 103 -14.54 5.17 1.26
C THR A 103 -13.33 4.96 2.14
N VAL A 104 -13.45 5.29 3.41
CA VAL A 104 -12.47 4.96 4.46
C VAL A 104 -13.24 4.58 5.70
N ASP A 105 -12.97 3.39 6.22
CA ASP A 105 -13.55 2.83 7.43
C ASP A 105 -12.73 3.23 8.67
N ARG A 106 -13.29 2.99 9.86
CA ARG A 106 -12.65 3.37 11.13
C ARG A 106 -11.33 2.67 11.40
N ASP A 107 -11.12 1.48 10.82
CA ASP A 107 -9.90 0.70 10.91
C ASP A 107 -8.83 1.12 9.89
N CYS A 108 -9.07 2.23 9.17
CA CYS A 108 -8.21 2.79 8.13
C CYS A 108 -8.16 1.97 6.82
N THR A 109 -8.98 0.95 6.68
CA THR A 109 -9.21 0.31 5.37
C THR A 109 -10.22 1.10 4.55
N GLY A 110 -10.28 0.86 3.25
CA GLY A 110 -11.24 1.52 2.38
C GLY A 110 -11.21 1.00 0.96
N SER A 111 -11.90 1.71 0.08
CA SER A 111 -12.03 1.32 -1.33
C SER A 111 -12.02 2.54 -2.23
N LEU A 112 -11.46 2.38 -3.44
CA LEU A 112 -11.55 3.35 -4.53
C LEU A 112 -12.54 2.84 -5.58
N PHE A 113 -13.28 3.76 -6.14
CA PHE A 113 -14.30 3.51 -7.16
C PHE A 113 -14.03 4.40 -8.37
N ASN A 114 -14.33 3.90 -9.57
CA ASN A 114 -14.29 4.70 -10.80
C ASN A 114 -15.54 5.59 -10.91
N ALA A 115 -15.64 6.38 -12.00
CA ALA A 115 -16.78 7.27 -12.26
C ALA A 115 -18.12 6.54 -12.40
N ALA A 116 -18.11 5.26 -12.78
CA ALA A 116 -19.32 4.44 -12.87
C ALA A 116 -19.73 3.82 -11.52
N GLY A 117 -18.99 4.09 -10.44
CA GLY A 117 -19.24 3.51 -9.11
C GLY A 117 -18.74 2.07 -8.96
N THR A 118 -17.97 1.56 -9.91
CA THR A 118 -17.37 0.21 -9.80
C THR A 118 -16.14 0.28 -8.92
N LYS A 119 -16.05 -0.62 -7.94
CA LYS A 119 -14.89 -0.77 -7.08
C LYS A 119 -13.69 -1.26 -7.90
N ILE A 120 -12.58 -0.54 -7.82
CA ILE A 120 -11.37 -0.82 -8.57
C ILE A 120 -10.18 -1.21 -7.68
N GLU A 121 -10.09 -0.67 -6.48
CA GLU A 121 -8.96 -0.89 -5.56
C GLU A 121 -9.43 -0.96 -4.10
N ASN A 122 -8.71 -1.72 -3.28
CA ASN A 122 -8.72 -1.61 -1.83
C ASN A 122 -7.58 -0.71 -1.39
N ILE A 123 -7.78 0.05 -0.32
CA ILE A 123 -6.77 0.95 0.23
C ILE A 123 -6.58 0.72 1.73
N ILE A 124 -5.40 1.07 2.21
CA ILE A 124 -5.09 1.25 3.63
C ILE A 124 -4.52 2.64 3.80
N VAL A 125 -5.15 3.45 4.65
CA VAL A 125 -4.68 4.79 5.00
C VAL A 125 -3.61 4.70 6.07
N LEU A 126 -2.48 5.34 5.83
CA LEU A 126 -1.28 5.29 6.65
C LEU A 126 -0.89 6.69 7.14
N ASP A 127 -0.14 6.74 8.23
CA ASP A 127 0.48 7.96 8.76
C ASP A 127 -0.51 9.13 8.94
N GLY A 128 -1.72 8.82 9.41
CA GLY A 128 -2.76 9.83 9.62
C GLY A 128 -3.25 10.49 8.32
N GLY A 129 -3.20 9.76 7.20
CA GLY A 129 -3.63 10.24 5.89
C GLY A 129 -2.53 10.91 5.08
N LYS A 130 -1.27 10.86 5.51
CA LYS A 130 -0.14 11.34 4.70
C LYS A 130 0.23 10.37 3.57
N ARG A 131 -0.13 9.11 3.72
CA ARG A 131 0.13 8.04 2.75
C ARG A 131 -1.06 7.10 2.66
N PHE A 132 -1.15 6.40 1.56
CA PHE A 132 -2.02 5.23 1.42
C PHE A 132 -1.33 4.13 0.62
N SER A 133 -1.69 2.89 0.88
CA SER A 133 -1.31 1.74 0.07
C SER A 133 -2.54 1.22 -0.66
N VAL A 134 -2.35 0.68 -1.86
CA VAL A 134 -3.43 0.14 -2.70
C VAL A 134 -3.12 -1.26 -3.19
N ILE A 135 -4.18 -2.03 -3.43
CA ILE A 135 -4.16 -3.26 -4.21
C ILE A 135 -5.40 -3.31 -5.11
N SER A 136 -5.21 -3.70 -6.38
CA SER A 136 -6.34 -3.83 -7.31
C SER A 136 -7.35 -4.87 -6.83
N PHE A 137 -8.62 -4.59 -7.09
CA PHE A 137 -9.74 -5.46 -6.78
C PHE A 137 -10.35 -6.13 -8.03
N GLU A 138 -9.89 -5.76 -9.21
CA GLU A 138 -10.39 -6.30 -10.47
C GLU A 138 -9.81 -7.71 -10.73
N PRO A 139 -10.63 -8.66 -11.24
CA PRO A 139 -10.26 -10.08 -11.30
C PRO A 139 -8.97 -10.39 -12.06
N ASP A 140 -8.67 -9.66 -13.12
CA ASP A 140 -7.52 -9.93 -13.99
C ASP A 140 -6.33 -9.01 -13.72
N LYS A 141 -6.35 -8.30 -12.59
CA LYS A 141 -5.29 -7.39 -12.17
C LYS A 141 -4.68 -7.82 -10.86
N VAL A 142 -3.36 -7.88 -10.82
CA VAL A 142 -2.56 -7.94 -9.59
C VAL A 142 -1.64 -6.72 -9.61
N VAL A 143 -2.15 -5.59 -9.17
CA VAL A 143 -1.44 -4.30 -9.16
C VAL A 143 -1.44 -3.78 -7.73
N THR A 144 -0.27 -3.40 -7.25
CA THR A 144 -0.08 -2.76 -5.94
C THR A 144 0.60 -1.42 -6.09
N GLY A 145 0.41 -0.53 -5.13
CA GLY A 145 1.05 0.77 -5.16
C GLY A 145 0.90 1.55 -3.87
N GLU A 146 1.45 2.74 -3.90
CA GLU A 146 1.39 3.70 -2.80
C GLU A 146 1.12 5.10 -3.32
N GLY A 147 0.47 5.92 -2.48
CA GLY A 147 0.33 7.35 -2.67
C GLY A 147 0.88 8.11 -1.47
N ILE A 148 1.54 9.23 -1.74
CA ILE A 148 2.12 10.13 -0.75
C ILE A 148 1.53 11.51 -0.96
N ARG A 149 0.99 12.12 0.11
CA ARG A 149 0.43 13.47 0.04
C ARG A 149 1.52 14.49 -0.22
N LEU A 150 1.30 15.31 -1.22
CA LEU A 150 2.15 16.47 -1.49
C LEU A 150 1.84 17.56 -0.44
N GLU A 151 2.89 18.12 0.13
CA GLU A 151 2.76 19.30 0.98
C GLU A 151 2.46 20.51 0.08
N GLU A 152 1.44 21.28 0.43
CA GLU A 152 1.23 22.58 -0.22
C GLU A 152 2.35 23.51 0.25
N GLU A 153 3.13 24.06 -0.69
CA GLU A 153 4.04 25.14 -0.36
C GLU A 153 3.21 26.28 0.25
N LYS A 154 3.56 26.68 1.45
CA LYS A 154 2.99 27.88 2.07
C LYS A 154 3.78 29.06 1.53
N ASP A 155 3.18 29.75 0.55
CA ASP A 155 3.64 31.07 0.14
C ASP A 155 3.57 32.09 1.31
#